data_a0357675cc2faded92898438ddd939f1
#
_entry.id   a0357675cc2faded92898438ddd939f1
#
_cell.length_a   1.000
_cell.length_b   1.000
_cell.length_c   1.000
_cell.angle_alpha   90.00
_cell.angle_beta   90.00
_cell.angle_gamma   90.00
#
_symmetry.space_group_name_H-M   'P 1'
#
loop_
_entity.id
_entity.type
_entity.pdbx_description
1 polymer ?
#
loop_
_entity_poly.entity_id
_entity_poly.type
_entity_poly.pdbx_seq_one_letter_code
_entity_poly.pdbx_strand_id
1 'polypeptide(L)'
;MFGAPHVRNIAFIIMKNIKDFAKELSLDVKTIEKLTRDSFNYYHFTIPKGNGEKRLITAPKGKLKVIQKWILVNYLERFAVAECATAFIKGKHGIRINAEAHRCNKYILEFDLKDFFPNIKFWDVQNLFLRMNLTRKISLLFAKLCTFDKRLPQGAITSPYISNLICYDLDLELLQLCSYNDVTYTRYADDLTFSSDSLDLLLSLMKGISDIICHHGFKVNYEKTKILYPSNKQTITGITINNGEIKANKKLKRMVRAKLYYGIKNNDIRELDVILGYIAFINSIEPDYKLRLYNYLLSLLRKYDREDVWGLLKTLSQ
;
A
#
# COMPACT_ATOMS: atom_id res chain seq x y z
N MET A 1 -14.45 -15.92 -18.52
CA MET A 1 -14.50 -14.55 -19.10
C MET A 1 -14.22 -13.59 -17.94
N PHE A 2 -13.05 -12.99 -17.90
CA PHE A 2 -12.68 -12.04 -16.85
C PHE A 2 -13.40 -10.71 -17.10
N GLY A 3 -14.18 -10.24 -16.12
CA GLY A 3 -14.94 -9.00 -16.22
C GLY A 3 -14.04 -7.77 -16.32
N ALA A 4 -14.45 -6.75 -17.06
CA ALA A 4 -13.74 -5.46 -17.04
C ALA A 4 -13.89 -4.82 -15.65
N PRO A 5 -12.84 -4.21 -15.07
CA PRO A 5 -12.95 -3.54 -13.79
C PRO A 5 -14.03 -2.47 -13.84
N HIS A 6 -14.88 -2.39 -12.80
CA HIS A 6 -16.00 -1.45 -12.73
C HIS A 6 -15.53 0.00 -12.86
N VAL A 7 -16.10 0.71 -13.82
CA VAL A 7 -15.82 2.12 -14.10
C VAL A 7 -16.61 2.99 -13.14
N ARG A 8 -15.95 3.90 -12.43
CA ARG A 8 -16.65 5.02 -11.76
C ARG A 8 -17.15 5.98 -12.85
N ASN A 9 -18.43 6.35 -12.82
CA ASN A 9 -19.06 7.24 -13.80
C ASN A 9 -18.36 8.59 -13.95
N ILE A 10 -17.38 8.68 -14.85
CA ILE A 10 -16.68 9.92 -15.22
C ILE A 10 -16.39 9.85 -16.72
N ALA A 11 -16.63 10.94 -17.46
CA ALA A 11 -16.34 11.02 -18.89
C ALA A 11 -14.89 10.67 -19.20
N PHE A 12 -14.68 9.69 -20.09
CA PHE A 12 -13.33 9.30 -20.53
C PHE A 12 -12.72 10.34 -21.47
N ILE A 13 -11.47 10.68 -21.26
CA ILE A 13 -10.68 11.37 -22.28
C ILE A 13 -10.41 10.35 -23.39
N ILE A 14 -11.07 10.49 -24.51
CA ILE A 14 -10.91 9.59 -25.67
C ILE A 14 -9.58 9.91 -26.34
N MET A 15 -8.57 9.07 -26.06
CA MET A 15 -7.29 9.13 -26.77
C MET A 15 -7.20 8.04 -27.84
N LYS A 16 -7.09 8.47 -29.08
CA LYS A 16 -6.96 7.54 -30.21
C LYS A 16 -5.51 7.25 -30.56
N ASN A 17 -4.61 8.18 -30.31
CA ASN A 17 -3.21 8.08 -30.70
C ASN A 17 -2.27 8.94 -29.82
N ILE A 18 -0.97 8.83 -30.03
CA ILE A 18 0.06 9.56 -29.27
C ILE A 18 -0.03 11.08 -29.41
N LYS A 19 -0.58 11.60 -30.52
CA LYS A 19 -0.71 13.06 -30.73
C LYS A 19 -1.79 13.64 -29.79
N ASP A 20 -2.89 12.89 -29.58
CA ASP A 20 -3.92 13.27 -28.61
C ASP A 20 -3.31 13.32 -27.19
N PHE A 21 -2.52 12.31 -26.83
CA PHE A 21 -1.83 12.28 -25.53
C PHE A 21 -0.79 13.40 -25.37
N ALA A 22 -0.05 13.68 -26.41
CA ALA A 22 0.93 14.78 -26.42
C ALA A 22 0.27 16.15 -26.21
N LYS A 23 -0.89 16.37 -26.84
CA LYS A 23 -1.71 17.57 -26.67
C LYS A 23 -2.19 17.74 -25.22
N GLU A 24 -2.74 16.68 -24.61
CA GLU A 24 -3.18 16.69 -23.21
C GLU A 24 -2.06 17.03 -22.21
N LEU A 25 -0.84 16.62 -22.52
CA LEU A 25 0.33 16.90 -21.69
C LEU A 25 1.07 18.20 -22.01
N SER A 26 0.67 18.91 -23.09
CA SER A 26 1.42 20.05 -23.65
C SER A 26 2.89 19.68 -23.95
N LEU A 27 3.11 18.47 -24.47
CA LEU A 27 4.42 17.93 -24.84
C LEU A 27 4.46 17.59 -26.32
N ASP A 28 5.65 17.60 -26.91
CA ASP A 28 5.84 17.07 -28.25
C ASP A 28 5.94 15.52 -28.25
N VAL A 29 5.54 14.93 -29.39
CA VAL A 29 5.51 13.47 -29.56
C VAL A 29 6.91 12.86 -29.43
N LYS A 30 7.95 13.52 -29.93
CA LYS A 30 9.34 13.02 -29.86
C LYS A 30 9.81 12.92 -28.40
N THR A 31 9.44 13.89 -27.55
CA THR A 31 9.72 13.84 -26.11
C THR A 31 9.07 12.61 -25.48
N ILE A 32 7.80 12.33 -25.76
CA ILE A 32 7.10 11.17 -25.21
C ILE A 32 7.75 9.86 -25.69
N GLU A 33 8.06 9.75 -26.97
CA GLU A 33 8.75 8.57 -27.53
C GLU A 33 10.12 8.36 -26.89
N LYS A 34 10.90 9.41 -26.68
CA LYS A 34 12.20 9.34 -25.99
C LYS A 34 12.03 8.78 -24.58
N LEU A 35 11.01 9.22 -23.83
CA LEU A 35 10.75 8.73 -22.48
C LEU A 35 10.40 7.24 -22.41
N THR A 36 9.91 6.63 -23.51
CA THR A 36 9.63 5.17 -23.55
C THR A 36 10.87 4.30 -23.82
N ARG A 37 12.00 4.90 -24.21
CA ARG A 37 13.20 4.15 -24.65
C ARG A 37 14.37 4.30 -23.69
N ASP A 38 14.34 5.31 -22.83
CA ASP A 38 15.51 5.77 -22.11
C ASP A 38 15.48 5.32 -20.65
N SER A 39 16.39 4.41 -20.30
CA SER A 39 16.60 3.95 -18.91
C SER A 39 17.07 5.10 -17.98
N PHE A 40 17.66 6.16 -18.53
CA PHE A 40 18.07 7.34 -17.76
C PHE A 40 16.92 8.12 -17.12
N ASN A 41 15.66 7.80 -17.47
CA ASN A 41 14.50 8.43 -16.85
C ASN A 41 14.16 7.89 -15.44
N TYR A 42 14.98 7.03 -14.87
CA TYR A 42 14.79 6.46 -13.53
C TYR A 42 16.00 6.74 -12.62
N TYR A 43 15.72 6.90 -11.34
CA TYR A 43 16.71 6.80 -10.27
C TYR A 43 16.71 5.37 -9.73
N HIS A 44 17.91 4.86 -9.46
CA HIS A 44 18.09 3.56 -8.82
C HIS A 44 18.79 3.77 -7.48
N PHE A 45 18.17 3.31 -6.40
CA PHE A 45 18.76 3.33 -5.07
C PHE A 45 18.24 2.16 -4.24
N THR A 46 18.93 1.84 -3.16
CA THR A 46 18.53 0.75 -2.28
C THR A 46 18.09 1.29 -0.93
N ILE A 47 17.06 0.64 -0.36
CA ILE A 47 16.62 0.84 1.03
C ILE A 47 16.79 -0.45 1.81
N PRO A 48 17.20 -0.39 3.12
CA PRO A 48 17.33 -1.58 3.93
C PRO A 48 15.95 -2.20 4.20
N LYS A 49 15.86 -3.54 4.14
CA LYS A 49 14.72 -4.30 4.65
C LYS A 49 14.91 -4.58 6.14
N GLY A 50 13.84 -4.93 6.85
CA GLY A 50 13.89 -5.26 8.28
C GLY A 50 14.75 -6.49 8.63
N ASN A 51 15.05 -7.34 7.65
CA ASN A 51 15.91 -8.54 7.78
C ASN A 51 17.39 -8.28 7.39
N GLY A 52 17.79 -7.02 7.13
CA GLY A 52 19.14 -6.65 6.72
C GLY A 52 19.41 -6.71 5.21
N GLU A 53 18.55 -7.33 4.42
CA GLU A 53 18.64 -7.28 2.95
C GLU A 53 18.36 -5.88 2.41
N LYS A 54 18.76 -5.63 1.16
CA LYS A 54 18.49 -4.38 0.45
C LYS A 54 17.36 -4.55 -0.56
N ARG A 55 16.48 -3.55 -0.62
CA ARG A 55 15.41 -3.45 -1.61
C ARG A 55 15.81 -2.43 -2.67
N LEU A 56 15.89 -2.86 -3.92
CA LEU A 56 16.14 -1.95 -5.05
C LEU A 56 14.88 -1.14 -5.36
N ILE A 57 15.02 0.17 -5.36
CA ILE A 57 13.96 1.11 -5.76
C ILE A 57 14.33 1.71 -7.11
N THR A 58 13.38 1.66 -8.04
CA THR A 58 13.47 2.20 -9.39
C THR A 58 12.38 3.26 -9.55
N ALA A 59 12.73 4.51 -9.29
CA ALA A 59 11.78 5.63 -9.24
C ALA A 59 11.89 6.53 -10.48
N PRO A 60 10.78 6.92 -11.14
CA PRO A 60 10.80 7.81 -12.29
C PRO A 60 11.24 9.22 -11.90
N LYS A 61 11.96 9.90 -12.81
CA LYS A 61 12.38 11.29 -12.63
C LYS A 61 11.85 12.21 -13.72
N GLY A 62 11.93 13.51 -13.48
CA GLY A 62 11.63 14.56 -14.47
C GLY A 62 10.24 14.38 -15.12
N LYS A 63 10.19 14.51 -16.43
CA LYS A 63 8.94 14.44 -17.22
C LYS A 63 8.26 13.08 -17.11
N LEU A 64 8.99 11.96 -16.99
CA LEU A 64 8.38 10.65 -16.82
C LEU A 64 7.55 10.57 -15.51
N LYS A 65 8.06 11.16 -14.42
CA LYS A 65 7.34 11.25 -13.14
C LYS A 65 6.01 11.99 -13.30
N VAL A 66 6.00 13.11 -14.03
CA VAL A 66 4.79 13.90 -14.32
C VAL A 66 3.80 13.10 -15.15
N ILE A 67 4.26 12.43 -16.19
CA ILE A 67 3.42 11.61 -17.07
C ILE A 67 2.79 10.45 -16.30
N GLN A 68 3.56 9.72 -15.49
CA GLN A 68 3.03 8.64 -14.67
C GLN A 68 1.97 9.15 -13.67
N LYS A 69 2.19 10.34 -13.08
CA LYS A 69 1.18 10.97 -12.21
C LYS A 69 -0.09 11.31 -12.98
N TRP A 70 0.04 11.81 -14.20
CA TRP A 70 -1.10 12.10 -15.07
C TRP A 70 -1.89 10.82 -15.42
N ILE A 71 -1.18 9.72 -15.82
CA ILE A 71 -1.81 8.42 -16.09
C ILE A 71 -2.53 7.89 -14.85
N LEU A 72 -1.93 8.00 -13.66
CA LEU A 72 -2.55 7.58 -12.42
C LEU A 72 -3.88 8.29 -12.19
N VAL A 73 -3.87 9.61 -12.20
CA VAL A 73 -5.04 10.43 -11.84
C VAL A 73 -6.13 10.38 -12.92
N ASN A 74 -5.75 10.44 -14.20
CA ASN A 74 -6.71 10.58 -15.29
C ASN A 74 -7.20 9.25 -15.87
N TYR A 75 -6.51 8.14 -15.59
CA TYR A 75 -6.91 6.82 -16.07
C TYR A 75 -7.09 5.81 -14.93
N LEU A 76 -6.03 5.50 -14.20
CA LEU A 76 -6.05 4.38 -13.26
C LEU A 76 -7.03 4.58 -12.10
N GLU A 77 -7.03 5.74 -11.45
CA GLU A 77 -7.91 6.04 -10.29
C GLU A 77 -9.42 6.06 -10.63
N ARG A 78 -9.77 5.97 -11.91
CA ARG A 78 -11.17 5.87 -12.37
C ARG A 78 -11.75 4.46 -12.26
N PHE A 79 -10.90 3.47 -12.18
CA PHE A 79 -11.30 2.08 -12.04
C PHE A 79 -11.32 1.69 -10.57
N ALA A 80 -12.36 0.96 -10.18
CA ALA A 80 -12.45 0.44 -8.82
C ALA A 80 -11.47 -0.71 -8.64
N VAL A 81 -10.82 -0.75 -7.49
CA VAL A 81 -10.07 -1.92 -7.01
C VAL A 81 -11.00 -2.83 -6.21
N ALA A 82 -10.63 -4.09 -6.01
CA ALA A 82 -11.41 -5.01 -5.19
C ALA A 82 -11.55 -4.49 -3.74
N GLU A 83 -12.69 -4.75 -3.10
CA GLU A 83 -12.97 -4.23 -1.75
C GLU A 83 -12.00 -4.76 -0.69
N CYS A 84 -11.53 -5.99 -0.86
CA CYS A 84 -10.52 -6.61 -0.01
C CYS A 84 -9.11 -6.01 -0.17
N ALA A 85 -8.82 -5.30 -1.28
CA ALA A 85 -7.55 -4.61 -1.47
C ALA A 85 -7.52 -3.34 -0.62
N THR A 86 -6.68 -3.30 0.39
CA THR A 86 -6.62 -2.22 1.37
C THR A 86 -5.43 -1.27 1.17
N ALA A 87 -4.38 -1.70 0.48
CA ALA A 87 -3.19 -0.88 0.20
C ALA A 87 -3.40 0.08 -0.96
N PHE A 88 -2.67 1.20 -0.95
CA PHE A 88 -2.54 2.16 -2.06
C PHE A 88 -3.84 2.86 -2.48
N ILE A 89 -4.82 2.94 -1.61
CA ILE A 89 -6.10 3.60 -1.88
C ILE A 89 -6.09 4.98 -1.24
N LYS A 90 -6.27 6.01 -2.06
CA LYS A 90 -6.30 7.40 -1.62
C LYS A 90 -7.44 7.64 -0.62
N GLY A 91 -7.13 8.35 0.48
CA GLY A 91 -8.12 8.72 1.50
C GLY A 91 -8.55 7.58 2.43
N LYS A 92 -8.00 6.37 2.28
CA LYS A 92 -8.25 5.25 3.20
C LYS A 92 -7.03 4.97 4.08
N HIS A 93 -7.29 4.70 5.35
CA HIS A 93 -6.27 4.19 6.28
C HIS A 93 -6.08 2.68 6.09
N GLY A 94 -5.48 2.29 4.97
CA GLY A 94 -5.46 0.90 4.50
C GLY A 94 -4.89 -0.10 5.52
N ILE A 95 -3.82 0.26 6.24
CA ILE A 95 -3.23 -0.57 7.30
C ILE A 95 -4.25 -0.84 8.43
N ARG A 96 -5.00 0.20 8.84
CA ARG A 96 -6.03 0.08 9.87
C ARG A 96 -7.18 -0.77 9.39
N ILE A 97 -7.71 -0.52 8.19
CA ILE A 97 -8.82 -1.28 7.60
C ILE A 97 -8.45 -2.76 7.48
N ASN A 98 -7.21 -3.04 7.05
CA ASN A 98 -6.68 -4.41 6.98
C ASN A 98 -6.71 -5.11 8.35
N ALA A 99 -6.22 -4.46 9.38
CA ALA A 99 -6.20 -5.02 10.73
C ALA A 99 -7.61 -5.15 11.35
N GLU A 100 -8.48 -4.15 11.15
CA GLU A 100 -9.85 -4.15 11.68
C GLU A 100 -10.70 -5.30 11.14
N ALA A 101 -10.51 -5.69 9.88
CA ALA A 101 -11.24 -6.78 9.25
C ALA A 101 -11.03 -8.12 10.01
N HIS A 102 -9.86 -8.33 10.58
CA HIS A 102 -9.46 -9.61 11.19
C HIS A 102 -9.50 -9.63 12.72
N ARG A 103 -9.81 -8.51 13.38
CA ARG A 103 -9.67 -8.35 14.84
C ARG A 103 -10.52 -9.29 15.69
N CYS A 104 -11.63 -9.78 15.14
CA CYS A 104 -12.57 -10.62 15.87
C CYS A 104 -12.31 -12.13 15.69
N ASN A 105 -11.49 -12.53 14.73
CA ASN A 105 -11.19 -13.91 14.44
C ASN A 105 -9.99 -14.42 15.26
N LYS A 106 -10.05 -15.69 15.67
CA LYS A 106 -9.02 -16.31 16.54
C LYS A 106 -7.73 -16.64 15.81
N TYR A 107 -7.83 -17.20 14.60
CA TYR A 107 -6.69 -17.68 13.83
C TYR A 107 -6.52 -16.83 12.58
N ILE A 108 -5.27 -16.52 12.24
CA ILE A 108 -4.91 -15.71 11.09
C ILE A 108 -3.87 -16.47 10.28
N LEU A 109 -4.11 -16.60 8.99
CA LEU A 109 -3.20 -17.16 8.02
C LEU A 109 -2.71 -16.02 7.12
N GLU A 110 -1.40 -15.83 7.04
CA GLU A 110 -0.77 -14.83 6.17
C GLU A 110 0.02 -15.52 5.06
N PHE A 111 -0.21 -15.09 3.81
CA PHE A 111 0.61 -15.39 2.64
C PHE A 111 1.32 -14.14 2.16
N ASP A 112 2.56 -14.28 1.70
CA ASP A 112 3.36 -13.24 1.05
C ASP A 112 3.57 -13.61 -0.43
N LEU A 113 3.35 -12.68 -1.35
CA LEU A 113 3.59 -12.90 -2.78
C LEU A 113 5.06 -12.59 -3.10
N LYS A 114 5.79 -13.62 -3.58
CA LYS A 114 7.20 -13.47 -3.91
C LYS A 114 7.40 -12.52 -5.09
N ASP A 115 8.32 -11.56 -4.94
CA ASP A 115 8.69 -10.59 -5.98
C ASP A 115 7.48 -9.89 -6.63
N PHE A 116 6.52 -9.45 -5.82
CA PHE A 116 5.21 -8.97 -6.23
C PHE A 116 5.25 -8.02 -7.43
N PHE A 117 5.88 -6.85 -7.32
CA PHE A 117 5.97 -5.89 -8.41
C PHE A 117 6.76 -6.43 -9.62
N PRO A 118 7.96 -7.01 -9.47
CA PRO A 118 8.71 -7.58 -10.59
C PRO A 118 8.01 -8.76 -11.27
N ASN A 119 7.09 -9.43 -10.59
CA ASN A 119 6.33 -10.55 -11.16
C ASN A 119 5.28 -10.07 -12.17
N ILE A 120 4.80 -8.83 -12.05
CA ILE A 120 3.90 -8.20 -13.01
C ILE A 120 4.72 -7.76 -14.23
N LYS A 121 4.43 -8.36 -15.39
CA LYS A 121 5.18 -8.14 -16.64
C LYS A 121 4.59 -7.01 -17.49
N PHE A 122 5.36 -6.55 -18.42
CA PHE A 122 4.95 -5.57 -19.42
C PHE A 122 3.61 -5.92 -20.09
N TRP A 123 3.44 -7.19 -20.46
CA TRP A 123 2.24 -7.65 -21.15
C TRP A 123 1.00 -7.63 -20.25
N ASP A 124 1.15 -7.87 -18.95
CA ASP A 124 0.05 -7.77 -17.98
C ASP A 124 -0.43 -6.32 -17.90
N VAL A 125 0.51 -5.37 -17.86
CA VAL A 125 0.21 -3.93 -17.84
C VAL A 125 -0.41 -3.48 -19.16
N GLN A 126 0.06 -3.97 -20.30
CA GLN A 126 -0.56 -3.66 -21.60
C GLN A 126 -1.97 -4.21 -21.70
N ASN A 127 -2.19 -5.46 -21.29
CA ASN A 127 -3.51 -6.10 -21.27
C ASN A 127 -4.47 -5.37 -20.32
N LEU A 128 -4.00 -4.90 -19.17
CA LEU A 128 -4.80 -4.05 -18.28
C LEU A 128 -5.32 -2.81 -19.02
N PHE A 129 -4.46 -2.08 -19.73
CA PHE A 129 -4.87 -0.89 -20.49
C PHE A 129 -5.79 -1.23 -21.67
N LEU A 130 -5.63 -2.39 -22.31
CA LEU A 130 -6.56 -2.88 -23.34
C LEU A 130 -7.95 -3.15 -22.73
N ARG A 131 -8.02 -3.80 -21.57
CA ARG A 131 -9.27 -4.04 -20.81
C ARG A 131 -9.97 -2.74 -20.40
N MET A 132 -9.24 -1.64 -20.28
CA MET A 132 -9.75 -0.28 -20.04
C MET A 132 -10.25 0.42 -21.31
N ASN A 133 -10.46 -0.31 -22.42
CA ASN A 133 -10.90 0.18 -23.72
C ASN A 133 -9.97 1.21 -24.38
N LEU A 134 -8.68 1.20 -24.04
CA LEU A 134 -7.69 1.99 -24.78
C LEU A 134 -7.32 1.30 -26.10
N THR A 135 -7.01 2.09 -27.12
CA THR A 135 -6.50 1.53 -28.39
C THR A 135 -5.19 0.78 -28.16
N ARG A 136 -4.90 -0.24 -29.00
CA ARG A 136 -3.66 -1.02 -28.90
C ARG A 136 -2.40 -0.13 -28.89
N LYS A 137 -2.40 0.98 -29.65
CA LYS A 137 -1.27 1.92 -29.72
C LYS A 137 -1.08 2.66 -28.39
N ILE A 138 -2.15 3.14 -27.76
CA ILE A 138 -2.10 3.84 -26.47
C ILE A 138 -1.81 2.87 -25.32
N SER A 139 -2.40 1.69 -25.33
CA SER A 139 -2.11 0.65 -24.31
C SER A 139 -0.63 0.26 -24.33
N LEU A 140 -0.04 0.09 -25.52
CA LEU A 140 1.39 -0.17 -25.69
C LEU A 140 2.24 1.01 -25.16
N LEU A 141 1.85 2.24 -25.47
CA LEU A 141 2.54 3.45 -25.02
C LEU A 141 2.50 3.56 -23.50
N PHE A 142 1.33 3.42 -22.88
CA PHE A 142 1.16 3.51 -21.42
C PHE A 142 1.90 2.40 -20.70
N ALA A 143 1.87 1.17 -21.24
CA ALA A 143 2.67 0.07 -20.70
C ALA A 143 4.17 0.38 -20.70
N LYS A 144 4.71 0.96 -21.80
CA LYS A 144 6.12 1.40 -21.86
C LYS A 144 6.45 2.49 -20.86
N LEU A 145 5.53 3.45 -20.63
CA LEU A 145 5.74 4.55 -19.69
C LEU A 145 5.61 4.12 -18.21
N CYS A 146 4.89 3.02 -17.94
CA CYS A 146 4.64 2.51 -16.59
C CYS A 146 5.54 1.34 -16.17
N THR A 147 6.31 0.76 -17.11
CA THR A 147 7.22 -0.38 -16.84
C THR A 147 8.67 0.01 -17.04
N PHE A 148 9.56 -0.69 -16.35
CA PHE A 148 11.00 -0.63 -16.49
C PHE A 148 11.54 -2.05 -16.65
N ASP A 149 12.46 -2.28 -17.59
CA ASP A 149 13.00 -3.61 -17.89
C ASP A 149 11.91 -4.69 -18.04
N LYS A 150 10.86 -4.36 -18.80
CA LYS A 150 9.70 -5.22 -19.08
C LYS A 150 8.95 -5.72 -17.82
N ARG A 151 9.07 -5.03 -16.69
CA ARG A 151 8.43 -5.35 -15.40
C ARG A 151 7.86 -4.11 -14.76
N LEU A 152 6.95 -4.30 -13.82
CA LEU A 152 6.43 -3.21 -13.01
C LEU A 152 7.50 -2.80 -11.99
N PRO A 153 8.02 -1.54 -12.03
CA PRO A 153 9.12 -1.15 -11.17
C PRO A 153 8.64 -0.85 -9.75
N GLN A 154 9.41 -1.28 -8.75
CA GLN A 154 9.18 -0.89 -7.38
C GLN A 154 9.70 0.54 -7.14
N GLY A 155 8.77 1.49 -6.98
CA GLY A 155 9.08 2.91 -6.80
C GLY A 155 8.49 3.83 -7.86
N ALA A 156 7.85 3.30 -8.92
CA ALA A 156 7.08 4.11 -9.85
C ALA A 156 5.74 4.55 -9.26
N ILE A 157 5.26 5.72 -9.67
CA ILE A 157 4.02 6.32 -9.16
C ILE A 157 2.80 5.49 -9.51
N THR A 158 2.79 4.87 -10.67
CA THR A 158 1.67 4.06 -11.19
C THR A 158 1.66 2.64 -10.66
N SER A 159 2.81 2.09 -10.25
CA SER A 159 2.96 0.69 -9.88
C SER A 159 2.00 0.23 -8.78
N PRO A 160 1.78 0.99 -7.69
CA PRO A 160 0.88 0.57 -6.64
C PRO A 160 -0.56 0.37 -7.11
N TYR A 161 -1.08 1.29 -7.92
CA TYR A 161 -2.45 1.21 -8.40
C TYR A 161 -2.62 0.16 -9.51
N ILE A 162 -1.65 0.07 -10.42
CA ILE A 162 -1.60 -0.97 -11.47
C ILE A 162 -1.62 -2.36 -10.84
N SER A 163 -0.81 -2.59 -9.79
CA SER A 163 -0.80 -3.89 -9.12
C SER A 163 -2.15 -4.26 -8.51
N ASN A 164 -2.88 -3.31 -7.91
CA ASN A 164 -4.23 -3.55 -7.42
C ASN A 164 -5.22 -3.92 -8.53
N LEU A 165 -5.15 -3.24 -9.68
CA LEU A 165 -6.04 -3.53 -10.80
C LEU A 165 -5.71 -4.87 -11.50
N ILE A 166 -4.45 -5.28 -11.54
CA ILE A 166 -4.04 -6.59 -12.07
C ILE A 166 -4.47 -7.71 -11.14
N CYS A 167 -4.40 -7.51 -9.82
CA CYS A 167 -4.87 -8.48 -8.84
C CYS A 167 -6.39 -8.53 -8.70
N TYR A 168 -7.17 -7.75 -9.44
CA TYR A 168 -8.63 -7.66 -9.28
C TYR A 168 -9.31 -9.03 -9.41
N ASP A 169 -8.96 -9.80 -10.45
CA ASP A 169 -9.57 -11.11 -10.69
C ASP A 169 -9.10 -12.15 -9.64
N LEU A 170 -7.83 -12.11 -9.24
CA LEU A 170 -7.32 -12.89 -8.11
C LEU A 170 -8.11 -12.61 -6.82
N ASP A 171 -8.31 -11.31 -6.52
CA ASP A 171 -9.03 -10.89 -5.33
C ASP A 171 -10.49 -11.38 -5.34
N LEU A 172 -11.17 -11.32 -6.48
CA LEU A 172 -12.55 -11.81 -6.60
C LEU A 172 -12.64 -13.31 -6.40
N GLU A 173 -11.73 -14.10 -6.96
CA GLU A 173 -11.73 -15.56 -6.81
C GLU A 173 -11.43 -15.96 -5.37
N LEU A 174 -10.48 -15.30 -4.70
CA LEU A 174 -10.19 -15.53 -3.28
C LEU A 174 -11.35 -15.09 -2.38
N LEU A 175 -12.02 -13.95 -2.67
CA LEU A 175 -13.22 -13.53 -1.94
C LEU A 175 -14.34 -14.56 -2.09
N GLN A 176 -14.53 -15.11 -3.28
CA GLN A 176 -15.53 -16.16 -3.53
C GLN A 176 -15.22 -17.42 -2.71
N LEU A 177 -13.97 -17.90 -2.74
CA LEU A 177 -13.55 -19.06 -1.92
C LEU A 177 -13.80 -18.79 -0.43
N CYS A 178 -13.45 -17.60 0.06
CA CYS A 178 -13.58 -17.24 1.47
C CYS A 178 -15.05 -17.08 1.89
N SER A 179 -15.91 -16.50 1.05
CA SER A 179 -17.32 -16.29 1.38
C SER A 179 -18.09 -17.61 1.54
N TYR A 180 -17.76 -18.64 0.76
CA TYR A 180 -18.35 -19.97 0.90
C TYR A 180 -17.95 -20.69 2.19
N ASN A 181 -16.86 -20.25 2.82
CA ASN A 181 -16.24 -20.91 3.97
C ASN A 181 -16.25 -20.09 5.25
N ASP A 182 -16.97 -18.95 5.29
CA ASP A 182 -16.98 -18.03 6.44
C ASP A 182 -15.57 -17.62 6.90
N VAL A 183 -14.71 -17.28 5.93
CA VAL A 183 -13.34 -16.80 6.14
C VAL A 183 -13.26 -15.36 5.73
N THR A 184 -12.68 -14.51 6.58
CA THR A 184 -12.39 -13.12 6.23
C THR A 184 -11.10 -13.05 5.41
N TYR A 185 -11.14 -12.35 4.27
CA TYR A 185 -9.98 -12.13 3.41
C TYR A 185 -9.74 -10.65 3.16
N THR A 186 -8.48 -10.24 3.26
CA THR A 186 -8.00 -8.93 2.78
C THR A 186 -6.61 -9.05 2.16
N ARG A 187 -6.26 -8.07 1.31
CA ARG A 187 -4.92 -7.96 0.73
C ARG A 187 -4.33 -6.55 0.97
N TYR A 188 -3.15 -6.50 1.53
CA TYR A 188 -2.34 -5.28 1.64
C TYR A 188 -1.08 -5.42 0.77
N ALA A 189 -1.13 -4.94 -0.47
CA ALA A 189 -0.08 -5.10 -1.49
C ALA A 189 0.21 -6.58 -1.80
N ASP A 190 1.38 -7.09 -1.37
CA ASP A 190 1.87 -8.46 -1.46
C ASP A 190 1.46 -9.35 -0.28
N ASP A 191 0.94 -8.77 0.81
CA ASP A 191 0.48 -9.50 1.99
C ASP A 191 -1.01 -9.86 1.86
N LEU A 192 -1.33 -11.15 1.78
CA LEU A 192 -2.70 -11.69 1.79
C LEU A 192 -3.00 -12.21 3.19
N THR A 193 -4.08 -11.76 3.79
CA THR A 193 -4.48 -12.15 5.14
C THR A 193 -5.84 -12.84 5.12
N PHE A 194 -5.92 -14.02 5.71
CA PHE A 194 -7.13 -14.82 5.88
C PHE A 194 -7.34 -15.05 7.38
N SER A 195 -8.58 -15.01 7.85
CA SER A 195 -8.85 -15.29 9.27
C SER A 195 -10.18 -15.98 9.50
N SER A 196 -10.24 -16.82 10.52
CA SER A 196 -11.42 -17.59 10.94
C SER A 196 -11.30 -17.96 12.42
N ASP A 197 -12.40 -18.39 13.02
CA ASP A 197 -12.43 -18.99 14.34
C ASP A 197 -12.04 -20.49 14.34
N SER A 198 -11.93 -21.10 13.14
CA SER A 198 -11.53 -22.49 12.95
C SER A 198 -10.14 -22.60 12.31
N LEU A 199 -9.18 -23.19 13.03
CA LEU A 199 -7.85 -23.48 12.51
C LEU A 199 -7.90 -24.53 11.40
N ASP A 200 -8.66 -25.61 11.61
CA ASP A 200 -8.75 -26.72 10.65
C ASP A 200 -9.29 -26.25 9.30
N LEU A 201 -10.25 -25.32 9.33
CA LEU A 201 -10.77 -24.70 8.13
C LEU A 201 -9.68 -23.92 7.37
N LEU A 202 -8.92 -23.06 8.05
CA LEU A 202 -7.83 -22.32 7.42
C LEU A 202 -6.77 -23.25 6.81
N LEU A 203 -6.42 -24.32 7.53
CA LEU A 203 -5.46 -25.33 7.07
C LEU A 203 -5.97 -26.06 5.82
N SER A 204 -7.26 -26.44 5.79
CA SER A 204 -7.87 -27.10 4.64
C SER A 204 -7.89 -26.25 3.38
N LEU A 205 -8.00 -24.92 3.53
CA LEU A 205 -8.04 -23.97 2.42
C LEU A 205 -6.65 -23.56 1.90
N MET A 206 -5.57 -23.81 2.62
CA MET A 206 -4.22 -23.36 2.24
C MET A 206 -3.83 -23.78 0.82
N LYS A 207 -4.11 -25.04 0.45
CA LYS A 207 -3.81 -25.55 -0.89
C LYS A 207 -4.62 -24.80 -1.96
N GLY A 208 -5.94 -24.68 -1.78
CA GLY A 208 -6.84 -24.00 -2.71
C GLY A 208 -6.44 -22.53 -2.90
N ILE A 209 -6.10 -21.82 -1.81
CA ILE A 209 -5.57 -20.44 -1.86
C ILE A 209 -4.29 -20.38 -2.68
N SER A 210 -3.35 -21.30 -2.43
CA SER A 210 -2.08 -21.34 -3.17
C SER A 210 -2.29 -21.64 -4.65
N ASP A 211 -3.20 -22.55 -4.99
CA ASP A 211 -3.51 -22.91 -6.38
C ASP A 211 -4.13 -21.71 -7.13
N ILE A 212 -5.03 -20.95 -6.51
CA ILE A 212 -5.61 -19.72 -7.07
C ILE A 212 -4.51 -18.68 -7.30
N ILE A 213 -3.64 -18.44 -6.32
CA ILE A 213 -2.51 -17.49 -6.45
C ILE A 213 -1.63 -17.87 -7.64
N CYS A 214 -1.29 -19.17 -7.79
CA CYS A 214 -0.48 -19.68 -8.88
C CYS A 214 -1.20 -19.56 -10.23
N HIS A 215 -2.52 -19.84 -10.30
CA HIS A 215 -3.33 -19.69 -11.49
C HIS A 215 -3.28 -18.26 -12.06
N HIS A 216 -3.30 -17.25 -11.18
CA HIS A 216 -3.15 -15.85 -11.55
C HIS A 216 -1.70 -15.40 -11.81
N GLY A 217 -0.74 -16.33 -11.89
CA GLY A 217 0.64 -16.07 -12.28
C GLY A 217 1.53 -15.51 -11.16
N PHE A 218 1.05 -15.49 -9.93
CA PHE A 218 1.86 -15.11 -8.77
C PHE A 218 2.50 -16.34 -8.11
N LYS A 219 3.50 -16.09 -7.27
CA LYS A 219 4.20 -17.14 -6.51
C LYS A 219 4.09 -16.88 -5.03
N VAL A 220 3.75 -17.91 -4.27
CA VAL A 220 3.73 -17.85 -2.80
C VAL A 220 5.15 -17.90 -2.27
N ASN A 221 5.44 -17.08 -1.29
CA ASN A 221 6.65 -17.15 -0.47
C ASN A 221 6.38 -17.99 0.77
N TYR A 222 6.57 -19.29 0.65
CA TYR A 222 6.28 -20.24 1.74
C TYR A 222 7.12 -20.01 3.01
N GLU A 223 8.33 -19.43 2.88
CA GLU A 223 9.18 -19.10 4.04
C GLU A 223 8.59 -18.00 4.93
N LYS A 224 7.73 -17.15 4.35
CA LYS A 224 7.03 -16.09 5.07
C LYS A 224 5.57 -16.42 5.38
N THR A 225 5.03 -17.50 4.79
CA THR A 225 3.68 -17.97 5.11
C THR A 225 3.62 -18.43 6.57
N LYS A 226 2.68 -17.90 7.32
CA LYS A 226 2.59 -18.17 8.76
C LYS A 226 1.16 -18.17 9.25
N ILE A 227 0.94 -18.90 10.36
CA ILE A 227 -0.31 -18.89 11.12
C ILE A 227 -0.07 -18.17 12.44
N LEU A 228 -0.94 -17.23 12.77
CA LEU A 228 -0.93 -16.52 14.04
C LEU A 228 -2.03 -17.09 14.93
N TYR A 229 -1.64 -17.51 16.12
CA TYR A 229 -2.50 -18.11 17.12
C TYR A 229 -2.95 -17.08 18.17
N PRO A 230 -4.14 -17.25 18.79
CA PRO A 230 -4.65 -16.31 19.80
C PRO A 230 -3.79 -16.26 21.08
N SER A 231 -3.06 -17.34 21.38
CA SER A 231 -2.10 -17.39 22.51
C SER A 231 -0.90 -16.46 22.33
N ASN A 232 -0.60 -16.06 21.10
CA ASN A 232 0.54 -15.25 20.76
C ASN A 232 0.13 -13.83 20.40
N LYS A 233 1.11 -12.94 20.27
CA LYS A 233 0.88 -11.61 19.72
C LYS A 233 0.54 -11.72 18.24
N GLN A 234 -0.70 -11.37 17.88
CA GLN A 234 -1.14 -11.29 16.49
C GLN A 234 -0.89 -9.88 15.95
N THR A 235 -0.18 -9.81 14.83
CA THR A 235 0.19 -8.52 14.22
C THR A 235 -0.01 -8.60 12.72
N ILE A 236 -0.90 -7.77 12.18
CA ILE A 236 -1.19 -7.65 10.74
C ILE A 236 -0.66 -6.28 10.27
N THR A 237 0.17 -6.26 9.24
CA THR A 237 0.77 -5.02 8.68
C THR A 237 1.31 -4.05 9.75
N GLY A 238 1.87 -4.59 10.84
CA GLY A 238 2.45 -3.81 11.95
C GLY A 238 1.46 -3.38 13.04
N ILE A 239 0.17 -3.65 12.90
CA ILE A 239 -0.88 -3.38 13.91
C ILE A 239 -1.16 -4.66 14.71
N THR A 240 -1.20 -4.54 16.04
CA THR A 240 -1.57 -5.63 16.94
C THR A 240 -3.09 -5.72 17.05
N ILE A 241 -3.67 -6.93 16.93
CA ILE A 241 -5.13 -7.16 16.88
C ILE A 241 -5.64 -8.15 17.95
N ASN A 242 -4.93 -8.32 19.03
CA ASN A 242 -5.35 -9.26 20.08
C ASN A 242 -6.61 -8.78 20.81
N ASN A 243 -7.46 -9.74 21.23
CA ASN A 243 -8.66 -9.53 22.04
C ASN A 243 -9.70 -8.57 21.43
N GLY A 244 -9.86 -8.58 20.10
CA GLY A 244 -10.81 -7.73 19.41
C GLY A 244 -10.42 -6.24 19.32
N GLU A 245 -9.25 -5.86 19.85
CA GLU A 245 -8.75 -4.50 19.82
C GLU A 245 -7.61 -4.34 18.81
N ILE A 246 -7.56 -3.18 18.17
CA ILE A 246 -6.41 -2.80 17.31
C ILE A 246 -5.51 -1.83 18.08
N LYS A 247 -4.21 -2.10 18.07
CA LYS A 247 -3.21 -1.28 18.76
C LYS A 247 -1.97 -1.05 17.90
N ALA A 248 -1.50 0.18 17.88
CA ALA A 248 -0.22 0.52 17.26
C ALA A 248 0.95 -0.14 18.00
N ASN A 249 2.06 -0.30 17.30
CA ASN A 249 3.24 -0.99 17.82
C ASN A 249 3.73 -0.34 19.14
N LYS A 250 3.85 -1.16 20.20
CA LYS A 250 4.27 -0.71 21.53
C LYS A 250 5.69 -0.09 21.53
N LYS A 251 6.61 -0.61 20.68
CA LYS A 251 7.96 -0.05 20.54
C LYS A 251 7.90 1.37 19.95
N LEU A 252 7.04 1.59 18.95
CA LEU A 252 6.83 2.91 18.34
C LEU A 252 6.31 3.92 19.36
N LYS A 253 5.29 3.55 20.14
CA LYS A 253 4.74 4.42 21.20
C LYS A 253 5.78 4.78 22.27
N ARG A 254 6.62 3.81 22.67
CA ARG A 254 7.74 4.06 23.60
C ARG A 254 8.78 4.99 22.99
N MET A 255 9.15 4.80 21.72
CA MET A 255 10.10 5.65 21.03
C MET A 255 9.59 7.11 20.95
N VAL A 256 8.33 7.32 20.59
CA VAL A 256 7.72 8.65 20.55
C VAL A 256 7.79 9.34 21.93
N ARG A 257 7.41 8.63 23.00
CA ARG A 257 7.50 9.18 24.37
C ARG A 257 8.93 9.51 24.78
N ALA A 258 9.90 8.64 24.46
CA ALA A 258 11.32 8.88 24.76
C ALA A 258 11.86 10.10 24.02
N LYS A 259 11.58 10.22 22.72
CA LYS A 259 12.00 11.37 21.91
C LYS A 259 11.40 12.69 22.45
N LEU A 260 10.12 12.69 22.79
CA LEU A 260 9.46 13.85 23.41
C LEU A 260 10.10 14.21 24.76
N TYR A 261 10.33 13.22 25.62
CA TYR A 261 10.98 13.44 26.91
C TYR A 261 12.36 14.09 26.76
N TYR A 262 13.22 13.52 25.91
CA TYR A 262 14.59 14.05 25.70
C TYR A 262 14.56 15.41 25.00
N GLY A 263 13.67 15.62 24.02
CA GLY A 263 13.50 16.88 23.32
C GLY A 263 13.12 18.00 24.30
N ILE A 264 12.13 17.77 25.17
CA ILE A 264 11.70 18.74 26.17
C ILE A 264 12.80 18.98 27.22
N LYS A 265 13.40 17.93 27.75
CA LYS A 265 14.47 18.04 28.76
C LYS A 265 15.67 18.84 28.27
N ASN A 266 16.10 18.63 27.02
CA ASN A 266 17.30 19.21 26.44
C ASN A 266 17.02 20.46 25.57
N ASN A 267 15.78 20.89 25.46
CA ASN A 267 15.33 21.96 24.55
C ASN A 267 15.73 21.73 23.08
N ASP A 268 15.58 20.47 22.62
CA ASP A 268 15.94 20.04 21.27
C ASP A 268 14.71 19.53 20.52
N ILE A 269 14.18 20.38 19.64
CA ILE A 269 12.97 20.08 18.82
C ILE A 269 13.28 19.77 17.35
N ARG A 270 14.56 19.54 16.98
CA ARG A 270 14.99 19.31 15.59
C ARG A 270 14.25 18.16 14.91
N GLU A 271 13.81 17.15 15.65
CA GLU A 271 13.05 16.00 15.11
C GLU A 271 11.52 16.15 15.28
N LEU A 272 11.02 17.34 15.60
CA LEU A 272 9.60 17.52 15.93
C LEU A 272 8.67 17.07 14.81
N ASP A 273 8.95 17.43 13.55
CA ASP A 273 8.11 17.04 12.40
C ASP A 273 8.01 15.51 12.24
N VAL A 274 9.13 14.81 12.47
CA VAL A 274 9.16 13.34 12.45
C VAL A 274 8.33 12.74 13.58
N ILE A 275 8.43 13.32 14.77
CA ILE A 275 7.65 12.89 15.95
C ILE A 275 6.17 13.12 15.71
N LEU A 276 5.78 14.28 15.19
CA LEU A 276 4.38 14.59 14.83
C LEU A 276 3.85 13.62 13.78
N GLY A 277 4.64 13.25 12.79
CA GLY A 277 4.29 12.21 11.82
C GLY A 277 4.00 10.85 12.48
N TYR A 278 4.83 10.43 13.44
CA TYR A 278 4.57 9.20 14.21
C TYR A 278 3.33 9.30 15.10
N ILE A 279 3.08 10.45 15.71
CA ILE A 279 1.87 10.69 16.52
C ILE A 279 0.62 10.59 15.64
N ALA A 280 0.61 11.26 14.50
CA ALA A 280 -0.49 11.18 13.53
C ALA A 280 -0.74 9.74 13.06
N PHE A 281 0.32 8.99 12.77
CA PHE A 281 0.23 7.58 12.41
C PHE A 281 -0.38 6.73 13.55
N ILE A 282 0.10 6.88 14.80
CA ILE A 282 -0.45 6.13 15.93
C ILE A 282 -1.91 6.51 16.17
N ASN A 283 -2.25 7.80 16.08
CA ASN A 283 -3.61 8.30 16.28
C ASN A 283 -4.56 7.82 15.19
N SER A 284 -4.10 7.58 13.96
CA SER A 284 -4.91 6.97 12.91
C SER A 284 -5.34 5.53 13.22
N ILE A 285 -4.61 4.84 14.11
CA ILE A 285 -4.89 3.48 14.59
C ILE A 285 -5.66 3.52 15.91
N GLU A 286 -5.17 4.31 16.87
CA GLU A 286 -5.74 4.50 18.21
C GLU A 286 -6.18 5.96 18.38
N PRO A 287 -7.45 6.33 18.10
CA PRO A 287 -7.90 7.74 18.13
C PRO A 287 -7.64 8.45 19.45
N ASP A 288 -7.70 7.73 20.59
CA ASP A 288 -7.46 8.29 21.93
C ASP A 288 -5.98 8.48 22.27
N TYR A 289 -5.05 8.07 21.38
CA TYR A 289 -3.63 8.17 21.69
C TYR A 289 -3.16 9.62 21.85
N LYS A 290 -3.69 10.51 21.02
CA LYS A 290 -3.38 11.94 21.04
C LYS A 290 -3.73 12.56 22.40
N LEU A 291 -4.92 12.25 22.94
CA LEU A 291 -5.36 12.73 24.26
C LEU A 291 -4.48 12.19 25.40
N ARG A 292 -4.16 10.87 25.35
CA ARG A 292 -3.25 10.25 26.33
C ARG A 292 -1.84 10.86 26.29
N LEU A 293 -1.37 11.19 25.11
CA LEU A 293 -0.08 11.84 24.93
C LEU A 293 -0.08 13.28 25.41
N TYR A 294 -1.17 14.02 25.16
CA TYR A 294 -1.38 15.37 25.65
C TYR A 294 -1.26 15.44 27.19
N ASN A 295 -1.96 14.56 27.90
CA ASN A 295 -1.88 14.47 29.37
C ASN A 295 -0.45 14.15 29.86
N TYR A 296 0.27 13.29 29.14
CA TYR A 296 1.69 13.01 29.42
C TYR A 296 2.57 14.25 29.23
N LEU A 297 2.37 15.01 28.16
CA LEU A 297 3.10 16.24 27.89
C LEU A 297 2.83 17.32 28.95
N LEU A 298 1.58 17.49 29.39
CA LEU A 298 1.24 18.39 30.51
C LEU A 298 2.01 18.03 31.78
N SER A 299 2.18 16.74 32.07
CA SER A 299 2.97 16.30 33.23
C SER A 299 4.46 16.63 33.10
N LEU A 300 5.01 16.56 31.89
CA LEU A 300 6.41 16.95 31.64
C LEU A 300 6.62 18.46 31.73
N LEU A 301 5.68 19.26 31.23
CA LEU A 301 5.72 20.73 31.34
C LEU A 301 5.78 21.19 32.79
N ARG A 302 4.88 20.69 33.64
CA ARG A 302 4.88 21.00 35.07
C ARG A 302 6.20 20.63 35.77
N LYS A 303 6.88 19.57 35.25
CA LYS A 303 8.15 19.10 35.81
C LYS A 303 9.36 19.94 35.41
N TYR A 304 9.37 20.47 34.18
CA TYR A 304 10.55 21.12 33.59
C TYR A 304 10.41 22.62 33.36
N ASP A 305 9.24 23.20 33.69
CA ASP A 305 8.91 24.65 33.56
C ASP A 305 9.30 25.23 32.19
N ARG A 306 8.77 24.61 31.09
CA ARG A 306 9.12 24.95 29.73
C ARG A 306 7.93 25.57 28.98
N GLU A 307 8.06 26.83 28.57
CA GLU A 307 7.04 27.53 27.78
C GLU A 307 6.97 27.07 26.32
N ASP A 308 8.10 26.64 25.73
CA ASP A 308 8.24 26.27 24.31
C ASP A 308 7.37 25.09 23.90
N VAL A 309 6.98 24.27 24.86
CA VAL A 309 6.14 23.08 24.65
C VAL A 309 4.67 23.44 24.47
N TRP A 310 4.26 24.69 24.82
CA TRP A 310 2.90 25.16 24.58
C TRP A 310 2.54 25.15 23.09
N GLY A 311 3.50 25.45 22.19
CA GLY A 311 3.34 25.31 20.75
C GLY A 311 3.01 23.88 20.34
N LEU A 312 3.73 22.88 20.90
CA LEU A 312 3.49 21.45 20.65
C LEU A 312 2.10 21.02 21.19
N LEU A 313 1.71 21.50 22.35
CA LEU A 313 0.37 21.20 22.92
C LEU A 313 -0.75 21.76 22.05
N LYS A 314 -0.61 22.99 21.53
CA LYS A 314 -1.58 23.57 20.56
C LYS A 314 -1.73 22.70 19.32
N THR A 315 -0.62 22.22 18.76
CA THR A 315 -0.63 21.32 17.57
C THR A 315 -1.29 19.98 17.88
N LEU A 316 -1.21 19.50 19.12
CA LEU A 316 -1.86 18.26 19.54
C LEU A 316 -3.32 18.43 19.95
N SER A 317 -3.76 19.64 20.26
CA SER A 317 -5.15 19.94 20.61
C SER A 317 -6.05 20.18 19.39
N GLN A 318 -5.49 20.49 18.24
CA GLN A 318 -6.15 20.55 16.94
C GLN A 318 -6.21 19.15 16.29
#